data_91aeafaf8db5dd598590109f7db78543
#
_entry.id   91aeafaf8db5dd598590109f7db78543
#
_cell.length_a   1.000
_cell.length_b   1.000
_cell.length_c   1.000
_cell.angle_alpha   90.00
_cell.angle_beta   90.00
_cell.angle_gamma   90.00
#
_symmetry.space_group_name_H-M   'P 1'
#
loop_
_entity.id
_entity.type
_entity.pdbx_description
1 polymer ?
#
loop_
_entity_poly.entity_id
_entity_poly.type
_entity_poly.pdbx_seq_one_letter_code
_entity_poly.pdbx_strand_id
1 'polypeptide(L)'
;MKKLFLTVVSLFFCLVTMGQELDLDGNFFSRRYNKITYDTNYIVRPKCKWTFKLRTMTLMQEFSTKGEFEGTRFESNLSTGLKPKLNVQVGYMGIALAGGISFNKLKGGQDRDFDIKLNMYGKKFGFEFGLSGIESLHGNYIFDIPGMPSISSDDGSIVIPLPLEFEVPEGKVSQAVFNFNFYYAFNNKKFSYPAAFTQMFIQKKSAGSILAGGEIHVNTINIGDTVSYDELFRLRNVTYGIGVGYGYNFVLSRHLLVHASALPYLVLHSKTFVRNYMEGDGKTVVSDFPELFVVGRLAVVYDFNKRWFAGATGQVNWSNVNSRKLKTGNALYQVFVFLGIRL
;
A
#
# COMPACT_ATOMS: atom_id res chain seq x y z
N MET A 1 14.06 8.00 -13.60
CA MET A 1 12.73 7.40 -13.37
C MET A 1 11.94 7.14 -14.66
N LYS A 2 11.81 8.08 -15.63
CA LYS A 2 11.17 7.78 -16.94
C LYS A 2 11.82 6.55 -17.62
N LYS A 3 13.14 6.44 -17.58
CA LYS A 3 13.88 5.27 -18.13
C LYS A 3 13.53 3.99 -17.37
N LEU A 4 13.40 4.03 -16.03
CA LEU A 4 13.04 2.85 -15.21
C LEU A 4 11.60 2.40 -15.49
N PHE A 5 10.65 3.33 -15.58
CA PHE A 5 9.26 3.04 -15.93
C PHE A 5 9.14 2.47 -17.35
N LEU A 6 9.80 3.11 -18.33
CA LEU A 6 9.85 2.59 -19.69
C LEU A 6 10.53 1.21 -19.76
N THR A 7 11.60 1.00 -18.98
CA THR A 7 12.28 -0.30 -18.92
C THR A 7 11.39 -1.37 -18.29
N VAL A 8 10.66 -1.07 -17.22
CA VAL A 8 9.73 -2.02 -16.58
C VAL A 8 8.54 -2.32 -17.51
N VAL A 9 7.98 -1.31 -18.17
CA VAL A 9 6.92 -1.48 -19.18
C VAL A 9 7.44 -2.23 -20.40
N SER A 10 8.64 -1.92 -20.89
CA SER A 10 9.28 -2.61 -22.01
C SER A 10 9.65 -4.06 -21.67
N LEU A 11 10.18 -4.32 -20.46
CA LEU A 11 10.46 -5.68 -19.97
C LEU A 11 9.16 -6.49 -19.84
N PHE A 12 8.10 -5.85 -19.39
CA PHE A 12 6.79 -6.48 -19.29
C PHE A 12 6.19 -6.76 -20.69
N PHE A 13 6.33 -5.82 -21.64
CA PHE A 13 5.94 -6.05 -23.05
C PHE A 13 6.80 -7.14 -23.71
N CYS A 14 8.10 -7.18 -23.44
CA CYS A 14 8.96 -8.28 -23.88
C CYS A 14 8.54 -9.63 -23.28
N LEU A 15 8.23 -9.67 -21.98
CA LEU A 15 7.71 -10.89 -21.33
C LEU A 15 6.35 -11.31 -21.89
N VAL A 16 5.53 -10.34 -22.31
CA VAL A 16 4.23 -10.56 -22.96
C VAL A 16 4.40 -11.10 -24.38
N THR A 17 5.28 -10.50 -25.17
CA THR A 17 5.55 -10.96 -26.55
C THR A 17 6.27 -12.30 -26.58
N MET A 18 7.26 -12.51 -25.71
CA MET A 18 7.89 -13.83 -25.52
C MET A 18 6.88 -14.87 -25.01
N GLY A 19 5.89 -14.46 -24.21
CA GLY A 19 4.80 -15.32 -23.74
C GLY A 19 3.79 -15.71 -24.84
N GLN A 20 3.73 -14.99 -25.97
CA GLN A 20 2.92 -15.36 -27.13
C GLN A 20 3.62 -16.39 -28.03
N GLU A 21 4.96 -16.36 -28.09
CA GLU A 21 5.76 -17.34 -28.85
C GLU A 21 6.05 -18.61 -28.02
N LEU A 22 6.07 -18.52 -26.70
CA LEU A 22 6.16 -19.68 -25.82
C LEU A 22 4.79 -20.35 -25.77
N ASP A 23 4.68 -21.57 -26.28
CA ASP A 23 3.53 -22.46 -26.06
C ASP A 23 3.41 -22.76 -24.55
N LEU A 24 2.85 -21.80 -23.81
CA LEU A 24 2.67 -21.84 -22.38
C LEU A 24 1.54 -22.80 -21.94
N ASP A 25 0.85 -23.42 -22.88
CA ASP A 25 -0.25 -24.36 -22.55
C ASP A 25 0.27 -25.64 -21.85
N GLY A 26 1.57 -25.90 -21.93
CA GLY A 26 2.25 -26.97 -21.21
C GLY A 26 2.91 -26.59 -19.88
N ASN A 27 3.08 -25.30 -19.57
CA ASN A 27 3.80 -24.83 -18.39
C ASN A 27 3.02 -25.00 -17.07
N PHE A 28 3.76 -25.12 -15.96
CA PHE A 28 3.22 -25.23 -14.59
C PHE A 28 2.15 -24.18 -14.28
N PHE A 29 2.38 -22.91 -14.67
CA PHE A 29 1.43 -21.81 -14.43
C PHE A 29 0.15 -21.98 -15.25
N SER A 30 0.25 -22.35 -16.51
CA SER A 30 -0.90 -22.58 -17.39
C SER A 30 -1.72 -23.79 -16.91
N ARG A 31 -1.07 -24.91 -16.57
CA ARG A 31 -1.74 -26.09 -16.02
C ARG A 31 -2.47 -25.74 -14.72
N ARG A 32 -1.84 -24.98 -13.83
CA ARG A 32 -2.42 -24.54 -12.56
C ARG A 32 -3.59 -23.57 -12.76
N TYR A 33 -3.44 -22.62 -13.69
CA TYR A 33 -4.50 -21.66 -14.04
C TYR A 33 -5.69 -22.38 -14.70
N ASN A 34 -5.43 -23.33 -15.59
CA ASN A 34 -6.47 -24.05 -16.34
C ASN A 34 -7.24 -25.09 -15.51
N LYS A 35 -6.66 -25.58 -14.42
CA LYS A 35 -7.31 -26.58 -13.57
C LYS A 35 -8.56 -25.99 -12.89
N ILE A 36 -9.75 -26.52 -13.22
CA ILE A 36 -11.00 -26.15 -12.56
C ILE A 36 -11.06 -26.84 -11.20
N THR A 37 -10.95 -26.04 -10.12
CA THR A 37 -11.02 -26.52 -8.72
C THR A 37 -12.09 -25.77 -7.91
N TYR A 38 -12.97 -25.05 -8.60
CA TYR A 38 -14.05 -24.24 -8.03
C TYR A 38 -15.41 -24.69 -8.59
N ASP A 39 -16.47 -24.32 -7.90
CA ASP A 39 -17.85 -24.57 -8.31
C ASP A 39 -18.22 -23.62 -9.45
N THR A 40 -18.45 -24.16 -10.64
CA THR A 40 -18.81 -23.40 -11.85
C THR A 40 -20.19 -22.72 -11.78
N ASN A 41 -21.03 -23.10 -10.80
CA ASN A 41 -22.27 -22.39 -10.50
C ASN A 41 -22.01 -21.06 -9.79
N TYR A 42 -20.89 -20.92 -9.08
CA TYR A 42 -20.50 -19.73 -8.32
C TYR A 42 -19.47 -18.88 -9.04
N ILE A 43 -18.51 -19.49 -9.72
CA ILE A 43 -17.38 -18.80 -10.30
C ILE A 43 -17.22 -19.22 -11.76
N VAL A 44 -16.95 -18.25 -12.63
CA VAL A 44 -16.60 -18.50 -14.04
C VAL A 44 -15.28 -17.82 -14.33
N ARG A 45 -14.45 -18.52 -15.07
CA ARG A 45 -13.25 -17.94 -15.68
C ARG A 45 -13.59 -17.54 -17.12
N PRO A 46 -13.41 -16.25 -17.50
CA PRO A 46 -13.44 -15.84 -18.88
C PRO A 46 -12.39 -16.60 -19.69
N LYS A 47 -12.65 -16.82 -20.98
CA LYS A 47 -11.66 -17.48 -21.89
C LYS A 47 -10.44 -16.59 -22.14
N CYS A 48 -10.52 -15.31 -21.81
CA CYS A 48 -9.48 -14.31 -21.95
C CYS A 48 -8.32 -14.59 -20.99
N LYS A 49 -7.09 -14.52 -21.49
CA LYS A 49 -5.86 -14.70 -20.69
C LYS A 49 -5.33 -13.38 -20.13
N TRP A 50 -5.66 -12.26 -20.79
CA TRP A 50 -5.17 -10.93 -20.48
C TRP A 50 -6.24 -10.03 -19.90
N THR A 51 -5.82 -9.11 -19.00
CA THR A 51 -6.64 -7.99 -18.54
C THR A 51 -5.80 -6.72 -18.56
N PHE A 52 -6.37 -5.66 -19.10
CA PHE A 52 -5.77 -4.32 -19.09
C PHE A 52 -6.72 -3.40 -18.35
N LYS A 53 -6.17 -2.55 -17.46
CA LYS A 53 -6.93 -1.54 -16.75
C LYS A 53 -6.20 -0.20 -16.80
N LEU A 54 -6.94 0.83 -17.16
CA LEU A 54 -6.56 2.20 -16.89
C LEU A 54 -7.24 2.63 -15.59
N ARG A 55 -6.48 3.14 -14.64
CA ARG A 55 -6.98 3.48 -13.30
C ARG A 55 -6.55 4.89 -12.92
N THR A 56 -7.41 5.60 -12.23
CA THR A 56 -7.01 6.71 -11.39
C THR A 56 -6.92 6.23 -9.94
N MET A 57 -5.89 6.61 -9.25
CA MET A 57 -5.68 6.31 -7.83
C MET A 57 -5.63 7.61 -7.05
N THR A 58 -6.40 7.68 -5.99
CA THR A 58 -6.25 8.73 -4.97
C THR A 58 -5.73 8.07 -3.70
N LEU A 59 -4.67 8.65 -3.14
CA LEU A 59 -4.06 8.21 -1.89
C LEU A 59 -4.22 9.34 -0.89
N MET A 60 -4.66 9.00 0.31
CA MET A 60 -4.64 9.87 1.48
C MET A 60 -3.98 9.09 2.62
N GLN A 61 -3.02 9.72 3.26
CA GLN A 61 -2.33 9.14 4.40
C GLN A 61 -2.30 10.14 5.55
N GLU A 62 -2.55 9.64 6.74
CA GLU A 62 -2.36 10.33 8.00
C GLU A 62 -1.32 9.56 8.80
N PHE A 63 -0.29 10.25 9.21
CA PHE A 63 0.80 9.68 9.98
C PHE A 63 1.08 10.56 11.18
N SER A 64 0.99 9.99 12.36
CA SER A 64 1.33 10.65 13.61
C SER A 64 2.39 9.86 14.35
N THR A 65 3.34 10.54 14.93
CA THR A 65 4.32 9.91 15.82
C THR A 65 4.58 10.82 17.01
N LYS A 66 4.71 10.20 18.18
CA LYS A 66 5.05 10.88 19.43
C LYS A 66 6.00 10.01 20.23
N GLY A 67 7.10 10.58 20.66
CA GLY A 67 8.13 9.83 21.37
C GLY A 67 8.88 10.69 22.38
N GLU A 68 9.58 9.99 23.29
CA GLU A 68 10.50 10.61 24.23
C GLU A 68 11.75 9.74 24.33
N PHE A 69 12.91 10.34 24.05
CA PHE A 69 14.22 9.70 24.16
C PHE A 69 15.18 10.65 24.85
N GLU A 70 15.91 10.14 25.85
CA GLU A 70 16.97 10.89 26.59
C GLU A 70 16.54 12.28 27.06
N GLY A 71 15.28 12.41 27.47
CA GLY A 71 14.73 13.68 27.93
C GLY A 71 14.22 14.60 26.83
N THR A 72 14.34 14.19 25.55
CA THR A 72 13.80 14.94 24.42
C THR A 72 12.47 14.36 23.97
N ARG A 73 11.46 15.19 23.87
CA ARG A 73 10.14 14.85 23.31
C ARG A 73 10.06 15.33 21.87
N PHE A 74 9.45 14.49 21.04
CA PHE A 74 9.10 14.88 19.68
C PHE A 74 7.69 14.43 19.35
N GLU A 75 7.02 15.23 18.56
CA GLU A 75 5.71 14.91 17.99
C GLU A 75 5.68 15.34 16.53
N SER A 76 5.12 14.48 15.67
CA SER A 76 4.97 14.77 14.27
C SER A 76 3.58 14.34 13.82
N ASN A 77 2.88 15.25 13.13
CA ASN A 77 1.59 15.01 12.53
C ASN A 77 1.69 15.37 11.05
N LEU A 78 1.73 14.35 10.21
CA LEU A 78 1.92 14.48 8.77
C LEU A 78 0.71 13.92 8.03
N SER A 79 0.31 14.58 6.97
CA SER A 79 -0.76 14.11 6.08
C SER A 79 -0.39 14.31 4.62
N THR A 80 -0.98 13.50 3.73
CA THR A 80 -0.99 13.79 2.30
C THR A 80 -2.32 14.46 1.96
N GLY A 81 -2.31 15.50 1.14
CA GLY A 81 -3.52 15.94 0.47
C GLY A 81 -4.04 14.87 -0.51
N LEU A 82 -5.23 15.10 -1.07
CA LEU A 82 -5.77 14.26 -2.14
C LEU A 82 -4.90 14.40 -3.40
N LYS A 83 -4.05 13.43 -3.67
CA LYS A 83 -3.13 13.42 -4.83
C LYS A 83 -3.55 12.33 -5.82
N PRO A 84 -4.23 12.71 -6.90
CA PRO A 84 -4.60 11.74 -7.92
C PRO A 84 -3.37 11.30 -8.73
N LYS A 85 -3.27 10.00 -8.99
CA LYS A 85 -2.22 9.36 -9.80
C LYS A 85 -2.87 8.62 -10.97
N LEU A 86 -2.25 8.67 -12.13
CA LEU A 86 -2.61 7.80 -13.24
C LEU A 86 -1.87 6.47 -13.07
N ASN A 87 -2.61 5.39 -13.19
CA ASN A 87 -2.09 4.05 -12.95
C ASN A 87 -2.56 3.09 -14.06
N VAL A 88 -1.66 2.26 -14.55
CA VAL A 88 -1.95 1.22 -15.54
C VAL A 88 -1.70 -0.14 -14.90
N GLN A 89 -2.62 -1.07 -15.11
CA GLN A 89 -2.47 -2.45 -14.67
C GLN A 89 -2.61 -3.39 -15.85
N VAL A 90 -1.69 -4.34 -15.93
CA VAL A 90 -1.73 -5.43 -16.91
C VAL A 90 -1.74 -6.74 -16.14
N GLY A 91 -2.66 -7.60 -16.48
CA GLY A 91 -2.81 -8.91 -15.85
C GLY A 91 -2.73 -10.04 -16.87
N TYR A 92 -2.09 -11.14 -16.49
CA TYR A 92 -1.98 -12.36 -17.26
C TYR A 92 -2.12 -13.58 -16.35
N MET A 93 -3.10 -14.45 -16.63
CA MET A 93 -3.31 -15.73 -15.94
C MET A 93 -3.23 -15.70 -14.39
N GLY A 94 -3.77 -14.65 -13.74
CA GLY A 94 -3.78 -14.53 -12.27
C GLY A 94 -2.63 -13.70 -11.71
N ILE A 95 -1.69 -13.28 -12.52
CA ILE A 95 -0.62 -12.34 -12.17
C ILE A 95 -0.98 -10.98 -12.73
N ALA A 96 -0.87 -9.92 -11.96
CA ALA A 96 -1.13 -8.55 -12.42
C ALA A 96 -0.03 -7.61 -11.94
N LEU A 97 0.57 -6.90 -12.88
CA LEU A 97 1.53 -5.83 -12.61
C LEU A 97 0.83 -4.48 -12.81
N ALA A 98 1.04 -3.58 -11.87
CA ALA A 98 0.50 -2.23 -11.94
C ALA A 98 1.58 -1.20 -11.62
N GLY A 99 1.51 -0.07 -12.30
CA GLY A 99 2.38 1.07 -12.04
C GLY A 99 1.62 2.38 -12.17
N GLY A 100 1.95 3.34 -11.32
CA GLY A 100 1.30 4.65 -11.29
C GLY A 100 2.28 5.78 -11.05
N ILE A 101 1.95 6.93 -11.61
CA ILE A 101 2.68 8.19 -11.46
C ILE A 101 1.71 9.33 -11.17
N SER A 102 2.16 10.34 -10.43
CA SER A 102 1.39 11.54 -10.14
C SER A 102 0.96 12.27 -11.42
N PHE A 103 -0.28 12.80 -11.45
CA PHE A 103 -0.74 13.68 -12.54
C PHE A 103 0.09 14.96 -12.64
N ASN A 104 0.56 15.49 -11.51
CA ASN A 104 1.42 16.66 -11.50
C ASN A 104 2.74 16.41 -12.23
N LYS A 105 3.33 15.23 -12.04
CA LYS A 105 4.53 14.80 -12.78
C LYS A 105 4.30 14.68 -14.28
N LEU A 106 3.11 14.25 -14.70
CA LEU A 106 2.75 14.21 -16.12
C LEU A 106 2.71 15.61 -16.74
N LYS A 107 2.37 16.64 -15.94
CA LYS A 107 2.37 18.05 -16.34
C LYS A 107 3.74 18.75 -16.23
N GLY A 108 4.80 18.00 -15.87
CA GLY A 108 6.15 18.56 -15.72
C GLY A 108 6.52 18.99 -14.30
N GLY A 109 5.65 18.74 -13.32
CA GLY A 109 5.93 18.99 -11.89
C GLY A 109 7.04 18.11 -11.32
N GLN A 110 7.57 18.51 -10.16
CA GLN A 110 8.71 17.83 -9.50
C GLN A 110 8.31 16.67 -8.59
N ASP A 111 7.02 16.35 -8.47
CA ASP A 111 6.55 15.25 -7.62
C ASP A 111 7.22 13.93 -7.99
N ARG A 112 7.77 13.25 -7.01
CA ARG A 112 8.45 11.95 -7.18
C ARG A 112 7.60 10.77 -6.70
N ASP A 113 6.32 11.01 -6.44
CA ASP A 113 5.39 9.97 -6.04
C ASP A 113 5.29 8.89 -7.12
N PHE A 114 5.49 7.64 -6.72
CA PHE A 114 5.32 6.48 -7.59
C PHE A 114 4.63 5.34 -6.84
N ASP A 115 4.05 4.40 -7.58
CA ASP A 115 3.42 3.20 -7.06
C ASP A 115 3.66 2.04 -8.02
N ILE A 116 4.15 0.92 -7.50
CA ILE A 116 4.34 -0.32 -8.23
C ILE A 116 3.73 -1.44 -7.42
N LYS A 117 2.85 -2.22 -8.03
CA LYS A 117 2.19 -3.36 -7.39
C LYS A 117 2.26 -4.60 -8.26
N LEU A 118 2.67 -5.71 -7.67
CA LEU A 118 2.61 -7.03 -8.26
C LEU A 118 1.62 -7.86 -7.45
N ASN A 119 0.55 -8.29 -8.09
CA ASN A 119 -0.50 -9.09 -7.48
C ASN A 119 -0.53 -10.47 -8.14
N MET A 120 -0.48 -11.51 -7.33
CA MET A 120 -0.61 -12.91 -7.76
C MET A 120 -1.82 -13.51 -7.06
N TYR A 121 -2.99 -13.36 -7.65
CA TYR A 121 -4.22 -13.85 -7.07
C TYR A 121 -4.58 -15.24 -7.59
N GLY A 122 -4.30 -16.22 -6.75
CA GLY A 122 -4.75 -17.59 -6.95
C GLY A 122 -6.16 -17.82 -6.38
N LYS A 123 -6.67 -19.03 -6.60
CA LYS A 123 -8.02 -19.43 -6.12
C LYS A 123 -8.09 -19.59 -4.61
N LYS A 124 -7.07 -20.22 -4.02
CA LYS A 124 -6.98 -20.49 -2.58
C LYS A 124 -6.20 -19.43 -1.85
N PHE A 125 -5.07 -19.03 -2.41
CA PHE A 125 -4.14 -18.08 -1.83
C PHE A 125 -3.67 -17.09 -2.87
N GLY A 126 -3.25 -15.94 -2.42
CA GLY A 126 -2.64 -14.92 -3.24
C GLY A 126 -1.58 -14.15 -2.47
N PHE A 127 -0.79 -13.43 -3.24
CA PHE A 127 0.29 -12.58 -2.77
C PHE A 127 0.13 -11.20 -3.40
N GLU A 128 0.46 -10.20 -2.64
CA GLU A 128 0.55 -8.81 -3.09
C GLU A 128 1.90 -8.24 -2.68
N PHE A 129 2.62 -7.69 -3.64
CA PHE A 129 3.81 -6.89 -3.40
C PHE A 129 3.49 -5.46 -3.78
N GLY A 130 3.80 -4.53 -2.91
CA GLY A 130 3.67 -3.11 -3.16
C GLY A 130 4.97 -2.39 -2.82
N LEU A 131 5.38 -1.50 -3.69
CA LEU A 131 6.46 -0.54 -3.46
C LEU A 131 5.95 0.84 -3.86
N SER A 132 5.97 1.77 -2.93
CA SER A 132 5.56 3.16 -3.20
C SER A 132 6.53 4.15 -2.59
N GLY A 133 6.76 5.24 -3.31
CA GLY A 133 7.41 6.44 -2.82
C GLY A 133 6.39 7.56 -2.72
N ILE A 134 6.43 8.32 -1.63
CA ILE A 134 5.54 9.43 -1.34
C ILE A 134 6.40 10.60 -0.88
N GLU A 135 6.31 11.74 -1.58
CA GLU A 135 6.97 12.99 -1.21
C GLU A 135 5.94 14.11 -0.95
N SER A 136 4.66 13.76 -0.95
CA SER A 136 3.56 14.69 -0.76
C SER A 136 3.10 14.84 0.71
N LEU A 137 3.82 14.24 1.64
CA LEU A 137 3.57 14.42 3.08
C LEU A 137 3.97 15.83 3.51
N HIS A 138 3.12 16.46 4.30
CA HIS A 138 3.35 17.76 4.92
C HIS A 138 2.64 17.81 6.27
N GLY A 139 3.00 18.77 7.11
CA GLY A 139 2.40 18.91 8.44
C GLY A 139 3.35 19.57 9.42
N ASN A 140 3.28 19.17 10.70
CA ASN A 140 4.03 19.80 11.76
C ASN A 140 4.96 18.79 12.45
N TYR A 141 6.11 19.27 12.87
CA TYR A 141 7.05 18.58 13.72
C TYR A 141 7.34 19.44 14.95
N ILE A 142 7.13 18.89 16.13
CA ILE A 142 7.35 19.55 17.42
C ILE A 142 8.51 18.86 18.11
N PHE A 143 9.43 19.68 18.62
CA PHE A 143 10.58 19.24 19.39
C PHE A 143 10.57 19.96 20.73
N ASP A 144 10.74 19.23 21.82
CA ASP A 144 10.69 19.76 23.18
C ASP A 144 11.69 19.04 24.09
N ILE A 145 12.33 19.80 24.96
CA ILE A 145 13.18 19.28 26.04
C ILE A 145 12.48 19.66 27.37
N PRO A 146 11.78 18.73 28.01
CA PRO A 146 11.04 19.02 29.23
C PRO A 146 11.94 19.60 30.33
N GLY A 147 11.51 20.71 30.90
CA GLY A 147 12.26 21.41 31.93
C GLY A 147 13.32 22.40 31.42
N MET A 148 13.53 22.48 30.11
CA MET A 148 14.37 23.49 29.51
C MET A 148 13.49 24.53 28.80
N PRO A 149 13.43 25.79 29.26
CA PRO A 149 12.54 26.80 28.68
C PRO A 149 13.05 27.35 27.35
N SER A 150 14.33 27.18 27.04
CA SER A 150 14.97 27.67 25.81
C SER A 150 16.33 27.02 25.56
N ILE A 151 16.78 27.07 24.32
CA ILE A 151 18.14 26.71 23.92
C ILE A 151 18.87 28.02 23.66
N SER A 152 20.04 28.24 24.27
CA SER A 152 20.88 29.41 24.02
C SER A 152 22.21 29.02 23.34
N SER A 153 22.71 29.90 22.47
CA SER A 153 24.08 29.78 21.96
C SER A 153 25.10 29.98 23.10
N ASP A 154 26.32 29.48 22.89
CA ASP A 154 27.42 29.57 23.89
C ASP A 154 27.71 31.02 24.30
N ASP A 155 27.51 32.00 23.43
CA ASP A 155 27.67 33.44 23.67
C ASP A 155 26.38 34.14 24.15
N GLY A 156 25.25 33.42 24.28
CA GLY A 156 23.97 33.96 24.69
C GLY A 156 23.29 34.85 23.65
N SER A 157 23.82 34.97 22.43
CA SER A 157 23.32 35.88 21.41
C SER A 157 22.00 35.37 20.73
N ILE A 158 21.77 34.05 20.77
CA ILE A 158 20.58 33.42 20.22
C ILE A 158 19.89 32.65 21.31
N VAL A 159 18.64 33.00 21.60
CA VAL A 159 17.76 32.27 22.52
C VAL A 159 16.58 31.72 21.74
N ILE A 160 16.44 30.42 21.68
CA ILE A 160 15.39 29.73 20.96
C ILE A 160 14.42 29.13 22.01
N PRO A 161 13.17 29.63 22.10
CA PRO A 161 12.21 29.11 23.05
C PRO A 161 11.79 27.68 22.72
N LEU A 162 11.52 26.87 23.73
CA LEU A 162 10.94 25.52 23.59
C LEU A 162 9.47 25.53 24.03
N PRO A 163 8.63 24.67 23.48
CA PRO A 163 8.88 23.74 22.38
C PRO A 163 9.11 24.44 21.03
N LEU A 164 9.94 23.84 20.18
CA LEU A 164 10.10 24.26 18.80
C LEU A 164 9.05 23.60 17.94
N GLU A 165 8.30 24.38 17.19
CA GLU A 165 7.35 23.89 16.20
C GLU A 165 7.84 24.27 14.80
N PHE A 166 7.99 23.26 13.95
CA PHE A 166 8.39 23.42 12.56
C PHE A 166 7.26 23.01 11.65
N GLU A 167 6.89 23.88 10.74
CA GLU A 167 6.04 23.50 9.62
C GLU A 167 6.90 22.72 8.61
N VAL A 168 6.46 21.53 8.26
CA VAL A 168 7.12 20.67 7.29
C VAL A 168 6.36 20.77 5.97
N PRO A 169 6.84 21.56 5.00
CA PRO A 169 6.16 21.75 3.73
C PRO A 169 6.25 20.50 2.85
N GLU A 170 5.37 20.43 1.87
CA GLU A 170 5.37 19.38 0.85
C GLU A 170 6.73 19.31 0.13
N GLY A 171 7.22 18.09 -0.11
CA GLY A 171 8.50 17.83 -0.77
C GLY A 171 9.71 17.75 0.17
N LYS A 172 9.54 18.03 1.46
CA LYS A 172 10.58 17.87 2.48
C LYS A 172 10.49 16.57 3.25
N VAL A 173 9.38 15.85 3.13
CA VAL A 173 9.22 14.50 3.65
C VAL A 173 9.32 13.52 2.50
N SER A 174 10.22 12.56 2.60
CA SER A 174 10.26 11.42 1.72
C SER A 174 9.86 10.16 2.49
N GLN A 175 8.92 9.42 1.91
CA GLN A 175 8.48 8.15 2.46
C GLN A 175 8.66 7.03 1.43
N ALA A 176 9.21 5.91 1.87
CA ALA A 176 9.26 4.69 1.12
C ALA A 176 8.48 3.60 1.86
N VAL A 177 7.53 2.97 1.17
CA VAL A 177 6.69 1.92 1.73
C VAL A 177 6.86 0.66 0.90
N PHE A 178 7.19 -0.43 1.59
CA PHE A 178 7.16 -1.79 1.03
C PHE A 178 6.11 -2.60 1.78
N ASN A 179 5.23 -3.26 1.04
CA ASN A 179 4.21 -4.16 1.55
C ASN A 179 4.33 -5.53 0.88
N PHE A 180 4.32 -6.57 1.68
CA PHE A 180 4.08 -7.93 1.21
C PHE A 180 2.89 -8.49 1.97
N ASN A 181 1.87 -8.90 1.26
CA ASN A 181 0.63 -9.42 1.81
C ASN A 181 0.38 -10.82 1.23
N PHE A 182 0.03 -11.73 2.10
CA PHE A 182 -0.38 -13.08 1.75
C PHE A 182 -1.79 -13.34 2.30
N TYR A 183 -2.64 -14.00 1.53
CA TYR A 183 -3.93 -14.46 2.01
C TYR A 183 -4.24 -15.89 1.58
N TYR A 184 -5.05 -16.57 2.39
CA TYR A 184 -5.65 -17.86 2.12
C TYR A 184 -7.18 -17.77 2.29
N ALA A 185 -7.94 -18.19 1.28
CA ALA A 185 -9.40 -18.22 1.32
C ALA A 185 -9.91 -19.66 1.55
N PHE A 186 -10.58 -19.89 2.68
CA PHE A 186 -11.06 -21.21 3.07
C PHE A 186 -12.18 -21.70 2.15
N ASN A 187 -13.14 -20.83 1.79
CA ASN A 187 -14.23 -21.17 0.87
C ASN A 187 -13.87 -20.89 -0.60
N ASN A 188 -12.67 -21.24 -1.01
CA ASN A 188 -12.15 -20.98 -2.36
C ASN A 188 -12.94 -21.69 -3.50
N LYS A 189 -13.80 -22.63 -3.20
CA LYS A 189 -14.67 -23.29 -4.19
C LYS A 189 -15.81 -22.38 -4.65
N LYS A 190 -16.35 -21.54 -3.75
CA LYS A 190 -17.53 -20.68 -4.02
C LYS A 190 -17.19 -19.20 -3.99
N PHE A 191 -16.15 -18.78 -3.27
CA PHE A 191 -15.70 -17.41 -3.12
C PHE A 191 -14.46 -17.13 -3.98
N SER A 192 -14.46 -16.03 -4.76
CA SER A 192 -13.35 -15.61 -5.62
C SER A 192 -12.88 -14.22 -5.25
N TYR A 193 -11.78 -14.13 -4.53
CA TYR A 193 -11.09 -12.85 -4.25
C TYR A 193 -10.61 -12.17 -5.56
N PRO A 194 -10.03 -12.91 -6.54
CA PRO A 194 -9.65 -12.34 -7.83
C PRO A 194 -10.79 -11.72 -8.64
N ALA A 195 -12.05 -12.15 -8.44
CA ALA A 195 -13.18 -11.54 -9.13
C ALA A 195 -13.40 -10.08 -8.75
N ALA A 196 -13.07 -9.71 -7.50
CA ALA A 196 -13.22 -8.35 -7.00
C ALA A 196 -12.04 -7.43 -7.38
N PHE A 197 -10.80 -7.96 -7.47
CA PHE A 197 -9.61 -7.10 -7.56
C PHE A 197 -8.86 -7.18 -8.88
N THR A 198 -8.79 -8.36 -9.51
CA THR A 198 -8.11 -8.51 -10.81
C THR A 198 -9.06 -8.68 -11.99
N GLN A 199 -10.33 -9.02 -11.73
CA GLN A 199 -11.38 -9.31 -12.72
C GLN A 199 -11.03 -10.43 -13.71
N MET A 200 -10.10 -11.31 -13.32
CA MET A 200 -9.74 -12.52 -14.08
C MET A 200 -10.72 -13.68 -13.88
N PHE A 201 -11.59 -13.54 -12.89
CA PHE A 201 -12.73 -14.42 -12.64
C PHE A 201 -14.00 -13.57 -12.53
N ILE A 202 -15.14 -14.19 -12.75
CA ILE A 202 -16.45 -13.60 -12.58
C ILE A 202 -17.18 -14.39 -11.49
N GLN A 203 -17.63 -13.71 -10.45
CA GLN A 203 -18.50 -14.28 -9.42
C GLN A 203 -19.94 -14.26 -9.92
N LYS A 204 -20.60 -15.41 -9.96
CA LYS A 204 -22.00 -15.55 -10.46
C LYS A 204 -23.05 -15.53 -9.36
N LYS A 205 -22.69 -16.00 -8.17
CA LYS A 205 -23.55 -16.04 -6.98
C LYS A 205 -22.80 -15.48 -5.79
N SER A 206 -23.53 -14.84 -4.91
CA SER A 206 -22.97 -14.32 -3.66
C SER A 206 -22.35 -15.42 -2.83
N ALA A 207 -21.18 -15.16 -2.30
CA ALA A 207 -20.46 -16.07 -1.41
C ALA A 207 -19.45 -15.33 -0.57
N GLY A 208 -19.17 -15.84 0.62
CA GLY A 208 -18.13 -15.35 1.51
C GLY A 208 -17.12 -16.41 1.88
N SER A 209 -16.03 -15.98 2.49
CA SER A 209 -14.96 -16.84 2.98
C SER A 209 -14.30 -16.26 4.22
N ILE A 210 -13.96 -17.12 5.16
CA ILE A 210 -12.92 -16.81 6.14
C ILE A 210 -11.63 -16.65 5.35
N LEU A 211 -10.86 -15.61 5.70
CA LEU A 211 -9.57 -15.28 5.13
C LEU A 211 -8.53 -15.37 6.24
N ALA A 212 -7.46 -16.12 6.05
CA ALA A 212 -6.28 -16.02 6.87
C ALA A 212 -5.17 -15.34 6.07
N GLY A 213 -4.35 -14.53 6.73
CA GLY A 213 -3.33 -13.78 6.03
C GLY A 213 -2.07 -13.56 6.87
N GLY A 214 -1.02 -13.15 6.18
CA GLY A 214 0.19 -12.63 6.78
C GLY A 214 0.61 -11.36 6.06
N GLU A 215 1.23 -10.45 6.79
CA GLU A 215 1.69 -9.16 6.28
C GLU A 215 3.10 -8.86 6.74
N ILE A 216 3.90 -8.31 5.82
CA ILE A 216 5.17 -7.66 6.11
C ILE A 216 5.04 -6.23 5.61
N HIS A 217 5.19 -5.29 6.52
CA HIS A 217 5.14 -3.87 6.21
C HIS A 217 6.46 -3.21 6.62
N VAL A 218 7.08 -2.51 5.68
CA VAL A 218 8.27 -1.70 5.93
C VAL A 218 7.95 -0.29 5.51
N ASN A 219 8.04 0.63 6.46
CA ASN A 219 7.84 2.04 6.25
C ASN A 219 9.10 2.81 6.66
N THR A 220 9.59 3.65 5.77
CA THR A 220 10.72 4.55 6.06
C THR A 220 10.29 5.97 5.76
N ILE A 221 10.36 6.85 6.74
CA ILE A 221 10.04 8.27 6.63
C ILE A 221 11.32 9.03 6.95
N ASN A 222 11.68 9.96 6.08
CA ASN A 222 12.76 10.92 6.29
C ASN A 222 12.18 12.32 6.20
N ILE A 223 12.47 13.15 7.20
CA ILE A 223 12.16 14.58 7.21
C ILE A 223 13.49 15.30 7.00
N GLY A 224 13.61 16.04 5.92
CA GLY A 224 14.81 16.82 5.60
C GLY A 224 14.78 18.22 6.19
N ASP A 225 15.96 18.82 6.39
CA ASP A 225 16.07 20.23 6.71
C ASP A 225 15.68 21.10 5.51
N THR A 226 15.05 22.22 5.79
CA THR A 226 14.67 23.23 4.78
C THR A 226 15.87 24.06 4.32
N VAL A 227 16.96 24.10 5.10
CA VAL A 227 18.13 24.98 4.89
C VAL A 227 19.34 24.22 4.37
N SER A 228 19.67 23.07 4.93
CA SER A 228 20.94 22.36 4.66
C SER A 228 20.82 21.08 3.85
N TYR A 229 19.60 20.64 3.46
CA TYR A 229 19.34 19.36 2.83
C TYR A 229 19.71 18.11 3.66
N ASP A 230 20.09 18.30 4.92
CA ASP A 230 20.41 17.21 5.83
C ASP A 230 19.14 16.57 6.37
N GLU A 231 19.18 15.27 6.67
CA GLU A 231 18.06 14.58 7.30
C GLU A 231 17.91 15.04 8.76
N LEU A 232 16.84 15.74 9.13
CA LEU A 232 16.55 16.09 10.53
C LEU A 232 16.08 14.88 11.34
N PHE A 233 15.29 14.03 10.70
CA PHE A 233 14.63 12.92 11.37
C PHE A 233 14.44 11.76 10.41
N ARG A 234 14.76 10.55 10.88
CA ARG A 234 14.50 9.32 10.15
C ARG A 234 13.80 8.31 11.03
N LEU A 235 12.69 7.80 10.55
CA LEU A 235 11.96 6.70 11.17
C LEU A 235 11.86 5.55 10.19
N ARG A 236 12.30 4.36 10.60
CA ARG A 236 12.12 3.13 9.84
C ARG A 236 11.39 2.11 10.71
N ASN A 237 10.20 1.74 10.30
CA ASN A 237 9.40 0.72 10.96
C ASN A 237 9.36 -0.55 10.11
N VAL A 238 9.53 -1.70 10.75
CA VAL A 238 9.38 -3.03 10.15
C VAL A 238 8.42 -3.82 11.00
N THR A 239 7.30 -4.24 10.42
CA THR A 239 6.21 -4.93 11.10
C THR A 239 5.88 -6.23 10.41
N TYR A 240 5.68 -7.30 11.20
CA TYR A 240 5.19 -8.59 10.74
C TYR A 240 3.91 -8.93 11.49
N GLY A 241 2.90 -9.38 10.76
CA GLY A 241 1.62 -9.74 11.37
C GLY A 241 0.99 -10.97 10.72
N ILE A 242 0.18 -11.67 11.49
CA ILE A 242 -0.71 -12.71 11.02
C ILE A 242 -2.15 -12.33 11.36
N GLY A 243 -3.08 -12.63 10.49
CA GLY A 243 -4.46 -12.20 10.67
C GLY A 243 -5.48 -13.21 10.19
N VAL A 244 -6.67 -13.09 10.74
CA VAL A 244 -7.85 -13.83 10.31
C VAL A 244 -8.99 -12.85 10.19
N GLY A 245 -9.73 -12.94 9.11
CA GLY A 245 -10.83 -12.05 8.83
C GLY A 245 -11.89 -12.69 7.96
N TYR A 246 -12.74 -11.87 7.39
CA TYR A 246 -13.81 -12.34 6.53
C TYR A 246 -13.94 -11.45 5.30
N GLY A 247 -14.25 -12.08 4.17
CA GLY A 247 -14.56 -11.39 2.93
C GLY A 247 -15.85 -11.93 2.32
N TYR A 248 -16.64 -11.06 1.72
CA TYR A 248 -17.89 -11.41 1.08
C TYR A 248 -18.04 -10.73 -0.28
N ASN A 249 -18.46 -11.50 -1.28
CA ASN A 249 -18.83 -11.07 -2.61
C ASN A 249 -20.36 -11.05 -2.74
N PHE A 250 -20.96 -9.87 -2.82
CA PHE A 250 -22.37 -9.65 -3.08
C PHE A 250 -22.56 -9.54 -4.59
N VAL A 251 -23.21 -10.51 -5.21
CA VAL A 251 -23.62 -10.45 -6.61
C VAL A 251 -25.02 -9.87 -6.66
N LEU A 252 -25.12 -8.57 -6.90
CA LEU A 252 -26.38 -7.84 -6.91
C LEU A 252 -27.15 -8.02 -8.23
N SER A 253 -26.41 -8.24 -9.32
CA SER A 253 -26.97 -8.57 -10.63
C SER A 253 -25.97 -9.40 -11.45
N ARG A 254 -26.35 -9.79 -12.67
CA ARG A 254 -25.45 -10.48 -13.62
C ARG A 254 -24.21 -9.65 -13.98
N HIS A 255 -24.30 -8.34 -13.78
CA HIS A 255 -23.28 -7.36 -14.17
C HIS A 255 -22.61 -6.68 -12.98
N LEU A 256 -23.18 -6.75 -11.78
CA LEU A 256 -22.74 -5.97 -10.64
C LEU A 256 -22.27 -6.87 -9.49
N LEU A 257 -20.99 -6.75 -9.16
CA LEU A 257 -20.35 -7.36 -8.02
C LEU A 257 -19.93 -6.26 -7.02
N VAL A 258 -20.27 -6.46 -5.75
CA VAL A 258 -19.78 -5.66 -4.63
C VAL A 258 -19.02 -6.59 -3.70
N HIS A 259 -17.83 -6.21 -3.30
CA HIS A 259 -17.00 -6.94 -2.35
C HIS A 259 -16.73 -6.09 -1.12
N ALA A 260 -16.75 -6.73 0.05
CA ALA A 260 -16.25 -6.16 1.29
C ALA A 260 -15.44 -7.21 2.05
N SER A 261 -14.31 -6.79 2.61
CA SER A 261 -13.51 -7.64 3.50
C SER A 261 -12.81 -6.81 4.57
N ALA A 262 -12.60 -7.44 5.73
CA ALA A 262 -11.81 -6.90 6.81
C ALA A 262 -10.91 -8.01 7.39
N LEU A 263 -9.62 -7.73 7.50
CA LEU A 263 -8.61 -8.60 8.06
C LEU A 263 -7.87 -7.85 9.17
N PRO A 264 -8.24 -8.07 10.43
CA PRO A 264 -7.39 -7.71 11.55
C PRO A 264 -6.17 -8.64 11.60
N TYR A 265 -5.01 -8.05 11.80
CA TYR A 265 -3.72 -8.72 11.95
C TYR A 265 -3.20 -8.47 13.36
N LEU A 266 -2.81 -9.53 14.02
CA LEU A 266 -2.02 -9.46 15.22
C LEU A 266 -0.56 -9.24 14.83
N VAL A 267 0.02 -8.15 15.28
CA VAL A 267 1.43 -7.85 15.06
C VAL A 267 2.26 -8.77 15.96
N LEU A 268 3.05 -9.64 15.35
CA LEU A 268 3.94 -10.55 16.05
C LEU A 268 5.26 -9.89 16.43
N HIS A 269 5.69 -8.93 15.61
CA HIS A 269 6.91 -8.19 15.83
C HIS A 269 6.84 -6.85 15.10
N SER A 270 7.17 -5.79 15.79
CA SER A 270 7.36 -4.46 15.21
C SER A 270 8.64 -3.85 15.78
N LYS A 271 9.50 -3.44 14.87
CA LYS A 271 10.77 -2.81 15.21
C LYS A 271 10.85 -1.47 14.52
N THR A 272 10.99 -0.42 15.33
CA THR A 272 11.14 0.95 14.84
C THR A 272 12.54 1.43 15.16
N PHE A 273 13.24 1.85 14.13
CA PHE A 273 14.50 2.57 14.24
C PHE A 273 14.20 4.05 14.08
N VAL A 274 14.61 4.84 15.07
CA VAL A 274 14.46 6.30 15.07
C VAL A 274 15.86 6.92 15.11
N ARG A 275 16.15 7.84 14.23
CA ARG A 275 17.34 8.66 14.25
C ARG A 275 16.93 10.13 14.21
N ASN A 276 17.37 10.86 15.23
CA ASN A 276 17.29 12.31 15.27
C ASN A 276 18.72 12.84 15.14
N TYR A 277 18.97 13.65 14.14
CA TYR A 277 20.34 14.15 13.86
C TYR A 277 20.86 15.12 14.91
N MET A 278 19.98 15.72 15.71
CA MET A 278 20.39 16.56 16.84
C MET A 278 20.97 15.74 18.02
N GLU A 279 20.67 14.44 18.09
CA GLU A 279 21.07 13.55 19.20
C GLU A 279 22.18 12.55 18.82
N GLY A 280 22.66 12.51 17.55
CA GLY A 280 23.71 11.58 17.10
C GLY A 280 23.17 10.20 16.67
N ASP A 281 23.64 9.11 17.28
CA ASP A 281 23.34 7.76 16.86
C ASP A 281 21.86 7.39 17.03
N GLY A 282 21.28 6.74 16.01
CA GLY A 282 19.88 6.33 16.02
C GLY A 282 19.58 5.23 17.02
N LYS A 283 18.36 5.21 17.55
CA LYS A 283 17.87 4.26 18.54
C LYS A 283 16.85 3.31 17.96
N THR A 284 16.86 2.09 18.48
CA THR A 284 15.89 1.07 18.12
C THR A 284 14.88 0.88 19.24
N VAL A 285 13.61 0.95 18.88
CA VAL A 285 12.48 0.63 19.76
C VAL A 285 11.79 -0.61 19.23
N VAL A 286 11.58 -1.58 20.10
CA VAL A 286 10.73 -2.74 19.82
C VAL A 286 9.39 -2.45 20.47
N SER A 287 8.30 -2.63 19.74
CA SER A 287 6.97 -2.38 20.28
C SER A 287 6.57 -3.43 21.31
N ASP A 288 5.74 -2.99 22.25
CA ASP A 288 5.12 -3.87 23.24
C ASP A 288 3.98 -4.65 22.55
N PHE A 289 3.96 -5.95 22.74
CA PHE A 289 2.90 -6.84 22.27
C PHE A 289 1.70 -6.81 23.26
N PRO A 290 0.43 -6.91 22.79
CA PRO A 290 -0.04 -7.09 21.41
C PRO A 290 -0.41 -5.75 20.72
N GLU A 291 -0.09 -5.66 19.42
CA GLU A 291 -0.53 -4.56 18.56
C GLU A 291 -1.49 -5.07 17.48
N LEU A 292 -2.40 -4.20 17.06
CA LEU A 292 -3.38 -4.52 16.04
C LEU A 292 -3.15 -3.66 14.78
N PHE A 293 -3.13 -4.34 13.64
CA PHE A 293 -3.16 -3.74 12.33
C PHE A 293 -4.39 -4.23 11.58
N VAL A 294 -5.11 -3.36 10.89
CA VAL A 294 -6.35 -3.73 10.19
C VAL A 294 -6.26 -3.36 8.73
N VAL A 295 -6.56 -4.32 7.84
CA VAL A 295 -6.74 -4.10 6.41
C VAL A 295 -8.20 -4.27 6.06
N GLY A 296 -8.84 -3.17 5.66
CA GLY A 296 -10.19 -3.15 5.10
C GLY A 296 -10.14 -3.01 3.58
N ARG A 297 -10.98 -3.75 2.84
CA ARG A 297 -11.07 -3.64 1.39
C ARG A 297 -12.50 -3.64 0.91
N LEU A 298 -12.77 -2.79 -0.06
CA LEU A 298 -14.03 -2.69 -0.77
C LEU A 298 -13.78 -2.77 -2.28
N ALA A 299 -14.72 -3.33 -3.02
CA ALA A 299 -14.69 -3.26 -4.48
C ALA A 299 -16.12 -3.22 -5.03
N VAL A 300 -16.32 -2.44 -6.07
CA VAL A 300 -17.51 -2.42 -6.89
C VAL A 300 -17.07 -2.64 -8.33
N VAL A 301 -17.58 -3.68 -8.96
CA VAL A 301 -17.21 -4.06 -10.33
C VAL A 301 -18.48 -4.21 -11.16
N TYR A 302 -18.52 -3.51 -12.28
CA TYR A 302 -19.60 -3.59 -13.25
C TYR A 302 -19.08 -4.15 -14.58
N ASP A 303 -19.59 -5.30 -14.98
CA ASP A 303 -19.31 -5.95 -16.27
C ASP A 303 -20.30 -5.47 -17.32
N PHE A 304 -19.89 -4.60 -18.26
CA PHE A 304 -20.73 -4.16 -19.38
C PHE A 304 -21.05 -5.35 -20.31
N ASN A 305 -20.03 -6.18 -20.51
CA ASN A 305 -20.12 -7.41 -21.30
C ASN A 305 -18.97 -8.36 -20.90
N LYS A 306 -18.76 -9.44 -21.65
CA LYS A 306 -17.72 -10.43 -21.36
C LYS A 306 -16.28 -9.84 -21.42
N ARG A 307 -16.10 -8.73 -22.16
CA ARG A 307 -14.77 -8.08 -22.35
C ARG A 307 -14.60 -6.83 -21.50
N TRP A 308 -15.54 -5.88 -21.55
CA TRP A 308 -15.42 -4.59 -20.93
C TRP A 308 -16.00 -4.57 -19.52
N PHE A 309 -15.29 -3.97 -18.61
CA PHE A 309 -15.70 -3.77 -17.23
C PHE A 309 -15.17 -2.44 -16.68
N ALA A 310 -15.89 -1.90 -15.69
CA ALA A 310 -15.43 -0.74 -14.94
C ALA A 310 -15.68 -0.97 -13.45
N GLY A 311 -15.12 -0.14 -12.61
CA GLY A 311 -15.37 -0.24 -11.18
C GLY A 311 -14.52 0.68 -10.34
N ALA A 312 -14.69 0.50 -9.04
CA ALA A 312 -13.89 1.16 -8.03
C ALA A 312 -13.42 0.14 -6.98
N THR A 313 -12.22 0.34 -6.45
CA THR A 313 -11.73 -0.42 -5.29
C THR A 313 -11.18 0.54 -4.25
N GLY A 314 -11.46 0.26 -2.99
CA GLY A 314 -10.93 0.98 -1.84
C GLY A 314 -10.15 0.04 -0.94
N GLN A 315 -9.08 0.56 -0.34
CA GLN A 315 -8.31 -0.12 0.69
C GLN A 315 -8.01 0.85 1.82
N VAL A 316 -8.17 0.38 3.02
CA VAL A 316 -7.79 1.10 4.26
C VAL A 316 -6.80 0.22 5.01
N ASN A 317 -5.65 0.77 5.31
CA ASN A 317 -4.65 0.17 6.19
C ASN A 317 -4.56 1.06 7.43
N TRP A 318 -4.92 0.54 8.58
CA TRP A 318 -4.87 1.26 9.82
C TRP A 318 -3.99 0.51 10.81
N SER A 319 -3.03 1.21 11.41
CA SER A 319 -2.12 0.64 12.39
C SER A 319 -1.82 1.64 13.50
N ASN A 320 -1.76 1.13 14.73
CA ASN A 320 -1.23 1.85 15.88
C ASN A 320 -0.14 1.01 16.50
N VAL A 321 1.03 1.61 16.60
CA VAL A 321 2.18 1.05 17.32
C VAL A 321 2.33 1.82 18.61
N ASN A 322 2.22 1.13 19.74
CA ASN A 322 2.36 1.73 21.06
C ASN A 322 3.50 1.05 21.82
N SER A 323 4.53 1.81 22.14
CA SER A 323 5.53 1.43 23.12
C SER A 323 5.60 2.48 24.22
N ARG A 324 6.28 2.17 25.30
CA ARG A 324 6.46 3.14 26.40
C ARG A 324 7.15 4.43 25.96
N LYS A 325 8.00 4.34 24.93
CA LYS A 325 8.84 5.45 24.44
C LYS A 325 8.37 6.03 23.11
N LEU A 326 7.54 5.31 22.36
CA LEU A 326 7.12 5.70 21.02
C LEU A 326 5.67 5.28 20.77
N LYS A 327 4.87 6.22 20.33
CA LYS A 327 3.51 5.97 19.81
C LYS A 327 3.47 6.41 18.36
N THR A 328 3.02 5.53 17.47
CA THR A 328 2.92 5.83 16.04
C THR A 328 1.54 5.39 15.55
N GLY A 329 0.80 6.32 14.96
CA GLY A 329 -0.45 6.07 14.26
C GLY A 329 -0.24 6.20 12.75
N ASN A 330 -0.77 5.28 11.98
CA ASN A 330 -0.75 5.36 10.52
C ASN A 330 -2.09 4.90 9.97
N ALA A 331 -2.73 5.76 9.17
CA ALA A 331 -3.93 5.44 8.42
C ALA A 331 -3.68 5.75 6.95
N LEU A 332 -3.75 4.74 6.11
CA LEU A 332 -3.54 4.84 4.67
C LEU A 332 -4.83 4.44 3.94
N TYR A 333 -5.39 5.38 3.21
CA TYR A 333 -6.57 5.20 2.37
C TYR A 333 -6.17 5.23 0.91
N GLN A 334 -6.56 4.22 0.15
CA GLN A 334 -6.33 4.15 -1.29
C GLN A 334 -7.65 3.89 -2.00
N VAL A 335 -8.00 4.72 -2.95
CA VAL A 335 -9.18 4.55 -3.80
C VAL A 335 -8.75 4.52 -5.25
N PHE A 336 -9.20 3.50 -5.97
CA PHE A 336 -8.97 3.35 -7.40
C PHE A 336 -10.31 3.35 -8.12
N VAL A 337 -10.41 4.14 -9.19
CA VAL A 337 -11.50 4.05 -10.17
C VAL A 337 -10.88 3.56 -11.48
N PHE A 338 -11.50 2.59 -12.14
CA PHE A 338 -10.90 1.96 -13.30
C PHE A 338 -11.89 1.62 -14.41
N LEU A 339 -11.36 1.63 -15.63
CA LEU A 339 -11.95 1.03 -16.81
C LEU A 339 -11.00 -0.06 -17.31
N GLY A 340 -11.53 -1.21 -17.70
CA GLY A 340 -10.71 -2.33 -18.12
C GLY A 340 -11.31 -3.18 -19.23
N ILE A 341 -10.42 -3.96 -19.83
CA ILE A 341 -10.76 -4.91 -20.90
C ILE A 341 -10.11 -6.27 -20.65
N ARG A 342 -10.82 -7.33 -20.97
CA ARG A 342 -10.33 -8.72 -21.00
C ARG A 342 -10.09 -9.14 -22.46
N LEU A 343 -8.89 -9.65 -22.76
CA LEU A 343 -8.45 -10.07 -24.08
C LEU A 343 -7.96 -11.52 -24.08
#